data_ac258469cb5752705171f8798e77f0ca
#
_entry.id   ac258469cb5752705171f8798e77f0ca
#
_cell.length_a   1.000
_cell.length_b   1.000
_cell.length_c   1.000
_cell.angle_alpha   90.00
_cell.angle_beta   90.00
_cell.angle_gamma   90.00
#
_symmetry.space_group_name_H-M   'P 1'
#
loop_
_entity.id
_entity.type
_entity.pdbx_description
1 polymer ?
#
loop_
_entity_poly.entity_id
_entity_poly.type
_entity_poly.pdbx_seq_one_letter_code
_entity_poly.pdbx_strand_id
1 'polypeptide(L)'
;MTPFGVRLRQLRAERGIALKQMAEALGVSAAYLSALEHGRRGRPTHAMVVAICAQLNIIWDDADELHRLARLSHPRVTVDTAGLSPAATELANLLAERIRKLPPERVERLLDLLKSAPTAKPPRRRRRASVAAS
;
A
#
# COMPACT_ATOMS: atom_id res chain seq x y z
N MET A 1 -5.65 -9.21 -5.92
CA MET A 1 -4.76 -9.23 -4.76
C MET A 1 -4.08 -7.90 -4.57
N THR A 2 -3.73 -7.56 -3.35
CA THR A 2 -3.01 -6.32 -3.07
C THR A 2 -1.50 -6.56 -3.16
N PRO A 3 -0.70 -5.48 -3.28
CA PRO A 3 0.76 -5.64 -3.25
C PRO A 3 1.25 -6.37 -2.00
N PHE A 4 0.65 -6.07 -0.84
CA PHE A 4 0.97 -6.78 0.39
C PHE A 4 0.64 -8.26 0.28
N GLY A 5 -0.55 -8.57 -0.26
CA GLY A 5 -1.00 -9.95 -0.39
C GLY A 5 -0.10 -10.78 -1.30
N VAL A 6 0.32 -10.20 -2.43
CA VAL A 6 1.24 -10.88 -3.33
C VAL A 6 2.56 -11.19 -2.62
N ARG A 7 3.11 -10.21 -1.92
CA ARG A 7 4.38 -10.41 -1.22
C ARG A 7 4.26 -11.43 -0.09
N LEU A 8 3.18 -11.35 0.67
CA LEU A 8 2.94 -12.29 1.77
C LEU A 8 2.85 -13.72 1.24
N ARG A 9 2.15 -13.89 0.13
CA ARG A 9 2.02 -15.22 -0.48
C ARG A 9 3.36 -15.76 -0.93
N GLN A 10 4.22 -14.90 -1.51
CA GLN A 10 5.57 -15.29 -1.90
C GLN A 10 6.39 -15.73 -0.68
N LEU A 11 6.33 -14.97 0.39
CA LEU A 11 7.07 -15.28 1.61
C LEU A 11 6.61 -16.60 2.21
N ARG A 12 5.30 -16.86 2.19
CA ARG A 12 4.79 -18.13 2.68
C ARG A 12 5.25 -19.30 1.81
N ALA A 13 5.22 -19.11 0.49
CA ALA A 13 5.64 -20.15 -0.44
C ALA A 13 7.10 -20.51 -0.24
N GLU A 14 7.96 -19.51 -0.06
CA GLU A 14 9.38 -19.73 0.17
C GLU A 14 9.64 -20.55 1.44
N ARG A 15 8.76 -20.44 2.41
CA ARG A 15 8.91 -21.11 3.70
C ARG A 15 8.03 -22.35 3.84
N GLY A 16 7.27 -22.69 2.81
CA GLY A 16 6.39 -23.84 2.84
C GLY A 16 5.27 -23.71 3.87
N ILE A 17 4.79 -22.50 4.11
CA ILE A 17 3.76 -22.24 5.11
C ILE A 17 2.42 -22.04 4.43
N ALA A 18 1.45 -22.89 4.78
CA ALA A 18 0.10 -22.76 4.24
C ALA A 18 -0.61 -21.58 4.91
N LEU A 19 -1.59 -21.01 4.20
CA LEU A 19 -2.39 -19.91 4.71
C LEU A 19 -3.02 -20.25 6.06
N LYS A 20 -3.55 -21.47 6.18
CA LYS A 20 -4.19 -21.91 7.40
C LYS A 20 -3.22 -21.95 8.58
N GLN A 21 -2.01 -22.42 8.33
CA GLN A 21 -0.98 -22.47 9.36
C GLN A 21 -0.62 -21.07 9.86
N MET A 22 -0.47 -20.15 8.93
CA MET A 22 -0.13 -18.78 9.32
C MET A 22 -1.29 -18.14 10.08
N ALA A 23 -2.52 -18.35 9.63
CA ALA A 23 -3.69 -17.81 10.32
C ALA A 23 -3.74 -18.31 11.78
N GLU A 24 -3.50 -19.59 11.99
CA GLU A 24 -3.47 -20.16 13.33
C GLU A 24 -2.39 -19.48 14.18
N ALA A 25 -1.20 -19.33 13.62
CA ALA A 25 -0.09 -18.72 14.36
C ALA A 25 -0.38 -17.26 14.72
N LEU A 26 -1.15 -16.56 13.87
CA LEU A 26 -1.49 -15.17 14.10
C LEU A 26 -2.75 -14.99 14.95
N GLY A 27 -3.45 -16.09 15.24
CA GLY A 27 -4.68 -16.01 16.03
C GLY A 27 -5.87 -15.46 15.27
N VAL A 28 -5.88 -15.63 13.95
CA VAL A 28 -7.00 -15.17 13.10
C VAL A 28 -7.52 -16.33 12.27
N SER A 29 -8.69 -16.13 11.65
CA SER A 29 -9.24 -17.16 10.79
C SER A 29 -8.53 -17.15 9.43
N ALA A 30 -8.52 -18.31 8.78
CA ALA A 30 -7.97 -18.40 7.42
C ALA A 30 -8.75 -17.51 6.45
N ALA A 31 -10.07 -17.41 6.64
CA ALA A 31 -10.90 -16.55 5.82
C ALA A 31 -10.51 -15.06 5.98
N TYR A 32 -10.23 -14.65 7.21
CA TYR A 32 -9.80 -13.28 7.46
C TYR A 32 -8.47 -12.98 6.77
N LEU A 33 -7.50 -13.89 6.94
CA LEU A 33 -6.18 -13.68 6.34
C LEU A 33 -6.26 -13.67 4.81
N SER A 34 -7.08 -14.55 4.23
CA SER A 34 -7.31 -14.56 2.81
C SER A 34 -7.93 -13.25 2.33
N ALA A 35 -8.94 -12.75 3.05
CA ALA A 35 -9.57 -11.49 2.71
C ALA A 35 -8.58 -10.32 2.79
N LEU A 36 -7.67 -10.39 3.75
CA LEU A 36 -6.64 -9.37 3.89
C LEU A 36 -5.68 -9.38 2.71
N GLU A 37 -5.28 -10.57 2.26
CA GLU A 37 -4.40 -10.69 1.08
C GLU A 37 -5.06 -10.15 -0.18
N HIS A 38 -6.37 -10.31 -0.29
CA HIS A 38 -7.12 -9.87 -1.48
C HIS A 38 -7.66 -8.44 -1.37
N GLY A 39 -7.45 -7.79 -0.25
CA GLY A 39 -7.90 -6.40 -0.08
C GLY A 39 -9.36 -6.23 0.28
N ARG A 40 -10.05 -7.31 0.66
CA ARG A 40 -11.48 -7.21 1.01
C ARG A 40 -11.71 -6.63 2.39
N ARG A 41 -10.71 -6.70 3.26
CA ARG A 41 -10.79 -6.19 4.63
C ARG A 41 -9.97 -4.93 4.84
N GLY A 42 -9.64 -4.23 3.76
CA GLY A 42 -8.78 -3.08 3.84
C GLY A 42 -7.31 -3.47 3.89
N ARG A 43 -6.48 -2.59 4.41
CA ARG A 43 -5.05 -2.87 4.51
C ARG A 43 -4.75 -3.52 5.86
N PRO A 44 -3.64 -4.27 5.96
CA PRO A 44 -3.23 -4.78 7.26
C PRO A 44 -2.83 -3.66 8.20
N THR A 45 -3.13 -3.85 9.48
CA THR A 45 -2.72 -2.89 10.51
C THR A 45 -1.22 -3.02 10.75
N HIS A 46 -0.65 -1.99 11.35
CA HIS A 46 0.76 -2.04 11.74
C HIS A 46 1.03 -3.24 12.65
N ALA A 47 0.17 -3.46 13.63
CA ALA A 47 0.33 -4.58 14.56
C ALA A 47 0.31 -5.92 13.85
N MET A 48 -0.55 -6.06 12.84
CA MET A 48 -0.63 -7.31 12.07
C MET A 48 0.67 -7.53 11.28
N VAL A 49 1.21 -6.49 10.67
CA VAL A 49 2.47 -6.61 9.93
C VAL A 49 3.61 -6.97 10.87
N VAL A 50 3.66 -6.38 12.06
CA VAL A 50 4.67 -6.73 13.07
C VAL A 50 4.55 -8.21 13.43
N ALA A 51 3.33 -8.69 13.65
CA ALA A 51 3.11 -10.10 14.01
C ALA A 51 3.53 -11.03 12.88
N ILE A 52 3.25 -10.67 11.64
CA ILE A 52 3.64 -11.47 10.47
C ILE A 52 5.16 -11.52 10.35
N CYS A 53 5.82 -10.40 10.52
CA CYS A 53 7.29 -10.36 10.47
C CYS A 53 7.89 -11.24 11.55
N ALA A 54 7.32 -11.23 12.75
CA ALA A 54 7.78 -12.08 13.83
C ALA A 54 7.61 -13.56 13.50
N GLN A 55 6.48 -13.94 12.92
CA GLN A 55 6.21 -15.32 12.55
C GLN A 55 7.14 -15.81 11.44
N LEU A 56 7.49 -14.93 10.51
CA LEU A 56 8.33 -15.31 9.37
C LEU A 56 9.80 -15.01 9.59
N ASN A 57 10.14 -14.49 10.76
CA ASN A 57 11.52 -14.13 11.09
C ASN A 57 12.10 -13.10 10.11
N ILE A 58 11.29 -12.14 9.74
CA ILE A 58 11.68 -11.08 8.81
C ILE A 58 12.12 -9.86 9.62
N ILE A 59 13.32 -9.33 9.29
CA ILE A 59 13.89 -8.19 10.01
C ILE A 59 14.43 -7.17 9.02
N TRP A 60 14.74 -5.97 9.54
CA TRP A 60 15.44 -4.90 8.82
C TRP A 60 14.71 -4.50 7.53
N ASP A 61 15.44 -4.44 6.42
CA ASP A 61 14.91 -3.93 5.15
C ASP A 61 13.72 -4.73 4.65
N ASP A 62 13.71 -6.04 4.85
CA ASP A 62 12.60 -6.87 4.41
C ASP A 62 11.33 -6.57 5.21
N ALA A 63 11.48 -6.28 6.50
CA ALA A 63 10.34 -5.87 7.32
C ALA A 63 9.84 -4.50 6.88
N ASP A 64 10.76 -3.56 6.62
CA ASP A 64 10.40 -2.23 6.13
C ASP A 64 9.66 -2.31 4.80
N GLU A 65 10.12 -3.19 3.93
CA GLU A 65 9.45 -3.43 2.64
C GLU A 65 8.02 -3.90 2.85
N LEU A 66 7.82 -4.85 3.77
CA LEU A 66 6.48 -5.38 4.00
C LEU A 66 5.56 -4.30 4.58
N HIS A 67 6.08 -3.47 5.48
CA HIS A 67 5.32 -2.32 6.00
C HIS A 67 4.95 -1.34 4.88
N ARG A 68 5.89 -1.07 3.98
CA ARG A 68 5.67 -0.17 2.85
C ARG A 68 4.57 -0.72 1.93
N LEU A 69 4.63 -2.02 1.64
CA LEU A 69 3.60 -2.64 0.80
C LEU A 69 2.24 -2.63 1.46
N ALA A 70 2.20 -2.77 2.79
CA ALA A 70 0.94 -2.67 3.52
C ALA A 70 0.31 -1.29 3.34
N ARG A 71 1.13 -0.24 3.39
CA ARG A 71 0.62 1.13 3.17
C ARG A 71 0.07 1.31 1.76
N LEU A 72 0.60 0.59 0.79
CA LEU A 72 0.17 0.67 -0.61
C LEU A 72 -0.96 -0.30 -0.95
N SER A 73 -1.54 -0.95 0.06
CA SER A 73 -2.54 -2.00 -0.17
C SER A 73 -3.94 -1.60 0.26
N HIS A 74 -4.17 -0.32 0.44
CA HIS A 74 -5.49 0.22 0.74
C HIS A 74 -6.37 0.07 -0.49
N PRO A 75 -7.49 -0.69 -0.42
CA PRO A 75 -8.31 -0.86 -1.62
C PRO A 75 -9.15 0.38 -1.95
N ARG A 76 -9.33 1.25 -0.98
CA ARG A 76 -10.05 2.51 -1.19
C ARG A 76 -9.20 3.64 -0.66
N VAL A 77 -8.82 4.54 -1.57
CA VAL A 77 -7.95 5.66 -1.22
C VAL A 77 -8.66 6.97 -1.52
N THR A 78 -8.37 7.97 -0.72
CA THR A 78 -8.80 9.34 -0.98
C THR A 78 -7.57 10.15 -1.35
N VAL A 79 -7.65 10.85 -2.48
CA VAL A 79 -6.55 11.70 -2.93
C VAL A 79 -6.99 13.15 -2.78
N ASP A 80 -6.33 13.86 -1.89
CA ASP A 80 -6.65 15.26 -1.63
C ASP A 80 -5.81 16.14 -2.56
N THR A 81 -6.47 16.84 -3.46
CA THR A 81 -5.80 17.73 -4.40
C THR A 81 -6.06 19.21 -4.08
N ALA A 82 -6.58 19.50 -2.90
CA ALA A 82 -6.83 20.88 -2.51
C ALA A 82 -5.53 21.68 -2.55
N GLY A 83 -5.57 22.84 -3.21
CA GLY A 83 -4.39 23.68 -3.33
C GLY A 83 -3.40 23.27 -4.40
N LEU A 84 -3.64 22.17 -5.09
CA LEU A 84 -2.78 21.72 -6.18
C LEU A 84 -3.29 22.27 -7.52
N SER A 85 -2.56 21.97 -8.59
CA SER A 85 -2.92 22.47 -9.92
C SER A 85 -4.22 21.87 -10.41
N PRO A 86 -4.92 22.56 -11.35
CA PRO A 86 -6.10 21.95 -11.98
C PRO A 86 -5.81 20.59 -12.60
N ALA A 87 -4.61 20.42 -13.17
CA ALA A 87 -4.23 19.16 -13.78
C ALA A 87 -4.17 18.03 -12.74
N ALA A 88 -3.69 18.32 -11.53
CA ALA A 88 -3.63 17.32 -10.48
C ALA A 88 -5.04 16.86 -10.07
N THR A 89 -5.97 17.80 -9.95
CA THR A 89 -7.34 17.48 -9.61
C THR A 89 -8.00 16.66 -10.71
N GLU A 90 -7.78 17.06 -11.95
CA GLU A 90 -8.33 16.32 -13.09
C GLU A 90 -7.77 14.90 -13.14
N LEU A 91 -6.47 14.76 -12.92
CA LEU A 91 -5.82 13.45 -12.93
C LEU A 91 -6.43 12.52 -11.90
N ALA A 92 -6.60 12.99 -10.66
CA ALA A 92 -7.16 12.17 -9.60
C ALA A 92 -8.58 11.74 -9.93
N ASN A 93 -9.39 12.66 -10.46
CA ASN A 93 -10.79 12.33 -10.79
C ASN A 93 -10.89 11.37 -11.97
N LEU A 94 -10.09 11.58 -13.02
CA LEU A 94 -10.10 10.68 -14.16
C LEU A 94 -9.62 9.28 -13.77
N LEU A 95 -8.63 9.21 -12.90
CA LEU A 95 -8.15 7.91 -12.44
C LEU A 95 -9.26 7.17 -11.69
N ALA A 96 -9.97 7.87 -10.81
CA ALA A 96 -11.06 7.27 -10.07
C ALA A 96 -12.16 6.72 -10.99
N GLU A 97 -12.45 7.47 -12.08
CA GLU A 97 -13.48 7.06 -13.04
C GLU A 97 -13.05 5.87 -13.87
N ARG A 98 -11.79 5.80 -14.26
CA ARG A 98 -11.35 4.92 -15.33
C ARG A 98 -10.50 3.75 -14.91
N ILE A 99 -10.03 3.72 -13.66
CA ILE A 99 -9.07 2.70 -13.25
C ILE A 99 -9.60 1.27 -13.47
N ARG A 100 -10.90 1.06 -13.28
CA ARG A 100 -11.48 -0.27 -13.47
C ARG A 100 -11.53 -0.70 -14.93
N LYS A 101 -11.47 0.26 -15.84
CA LYS A 101 -11.57 0.01 -17.28
C LYS A 101 -10.23 0.05 -18.00
N LEU A 102 -9.17 0.39 -17.30
CA LEU A 102 -7.85 0.45 -17.91
C LEU A 102 -7.30 -0.95 -18.12
N PRO A 103 -6.72 -1.22 -19.31
CA PRO A 103 -6.04 -2.50 -19.52
C PRO A 103 -4.80 -2.60 -18.64
N PRO A 104 -4.39 -3.81 -18.27
CA PRO A 104 -3.27 -3.98 -17.34
C PRO A 104 -1.99 -3.26 -17.75
N GLU A 105 -1.66 -3.27 -19.04
CA GLU A 105 -0.44 -2.60 -19.50
C GLU A 105 -0.49 -1.08 -19.32
N ARG A 106 -1.69 -0.49 -19.39
CA ARG A 106 -1.85 0.92 -19.11
C ARG A 106 -1.66 1.23 -17.63
N VAL A 107 -2.22 0.37 -16.78
CA VAL A 107 -2.07 0.54 -15.33
C VAL A 107 -0.59 0.48 -14.97
N GLU A 108 0.13 -0.50 -15.52
CA GLU A 108 1.55 -0.65 -15.20
C GLU A 108 2.37 0.51 -15.71
N ARG A 109 2.02 1.04 -16.89
CA ARG A 109 2.71 2.19 -17.44
C ARG A 109 2.53 3.43 -16.56
N LEU A 110 1.29 3.66 -16.09
CA LEU A 110 1.01 4.78 -15.19
C LEU A 110 1.76 4.62 -13.86
N LEU A 111 1.77 3.39 -13.35
CA LEU A 111 2.50 3.09 -12.12
C LEU A 111 3.99 3.37 -12.28
N ASP A 112 4.58 2.95 -13.39
CA ASP A 112 5.98 3.20 -13.67
C ASP A 112 6.29 4.68 -13.76
N LEU A 113 5.42 5.45 -14.38
CA LEU A 113 5.58 6.90 -14.46
C LEU A 113 5.62 7.53 -13.08
N LEU A 114 4.75 7.07 -12.19
CA LEU A 114 4.74 7.58 -10.82
C LEU A 114 5.99 7.18 -10.04
N LYS A 115 6.42 5.94 -10.21
CA LYS A 115 7.59 5.43 -9.49
C LYS A 115 8.89 6.10 -9.95
N SER A 116 8.99 6.40 -11.23
CA SER A 116 10.21 6.97 -11.80
C SER A 116 10.23 8.50 -11.72
N ALA A 117 9.09 9.13 -11.44
CA ALA A 117 9.05 10.58 -11.36
C ALA A 117 9.84 11.08 -10.15
N PRO A 118 10.65 12.13 -10.33
CA PRO A 118 11.29 12.73 -9.16
C PRO A 118 10.21 13.29 -8.25
N THR A 119 10.29 12.93 -6.97
CA THR A 119 9.36 13.49 -6.01
C THR A 119 9.81 14.90 -5.70
N ALA A 120 8.96 15.85 -6.01
CA ALA A 120 9.20 17.21 -5.57
C ALA A 120 9.17 17.20 -4.05
N LYS A 121 10.10 17.93 -3.43
CA LYS A 121 10.03 18.08 -2.00
C LYS A 121 8.71 18.72 -1.65
N PRO A 122 8.01 18.20 -0.64
CA PRO A 122 6.79 18.88 -0.21
C PRO A 122 7.16 20.29 0.22
N PRO A 123 6.30 21.27 -0.05
CA PRO A 123 6.57 22.62 0.40
C PRO A 123 6.76 22.60 1.92
N ARG A 124 7.78 23.35 2.40
CA ARG A 124 7.96 23.40 3.81
C ARG A 124 6.75 24.01 4.40
N ARG A 125 6.28 23.35 5.29
CA ARG A 125 5.16 23.90 5.90
C ARG A 125 5.52 25.12 6.52
N ARG A 126 5.78 25.71 6.26
CA ARG A 126 6.20 26.61 6.60
C ARG A 126 5.98 27.17 7.13
N ARG A 127 6.57 27.04 6.94
CA ARG A 127 6.61 27.43 7.30
C ARG A 127 5.76 28.22 7.48
N ARG A 128 5.05 28.24 7.83
CA ARG A 128 4.14 28.76 7.99
C ARG A 128 4.30 29.56 8.71
N ALA A 129 4.92 29.65 8.80
CA ALA A 129 5.13 30.22 9.33
C ALA A 129 5.41 30.91 9.44
N SER A 130 5.76 30.77 9.17
CA SER A 130 6.01 31.36 9.16
C SER A 130 5.58 32.10 9.15
N VAL A 131 5.33 31.98 9.07
CA VAL A 131 4.90 32.56 8.98
C VAL A 131 4.61 33.15 9.42
N ALA A 132 4.78 33.22 9.55
CA ALA A 132 4.67 33.78 9.91
C ALA A 132 4.84 34.42 10.13
N ALA A 133 5.09 34.48 10.00
CA ALA A 133 5.24 35.00 10.10
C ALA A 133 5.21 35.59 10.12
N SER A 134 5.19 35.57 10.00
CA SER A 134 5.08 36.06 9.95
C SER A 134 4.99 36.42 10.18
#